data_0dac04b9493079d3300b00d965931be4
#
_entry.id   0dac04b9493079d3300b00d965931be4
#
_cell.length_a   1.000
_cell.length_b   1.000
_cell.length_c   1.000
_cell.angle_alpha   90.00
_cell.angle_beta   90.00
_cell.angle_gamma   90.00
#
_symmetry.space_group_name_H-M   'P 1'
#
loop_
_entity.id
_entity.type
_entity.pdbx_description
1 polymer ?
#
loop_
_entity_poly.entity_id
_entity_poly.type
_entity_poly.pdbx_seq_one_letter_code
_entity_poly.pdbx_strand_id
1 'polypeptide(L)'
;MNGPDAVNGPDAVAGPDVVAGPGVVAGPGRGGRAATDATDPQSLPARAGAPEPSATRRAWLFDAASDRGVPLAAILTVAAVAVVIYLGGLALYRLRQTILLVVVSGFVALLLNPIVVSLQRTGRVGVRRRGVSVGVVTVAALLAFVGLATAFGYPLVNAVTHFVGHLDLYVTQAEHGTGWVGHVVRKYHVAHWVKQNAPKIESYAKGLAKPALSLGKGAFTLVIAIVVVFMLVLLMLLEGAKLRAGALQLIDPGRRAEVERIASAANRAVTGYMLGNLLTSLVAGVVVLVTMVALGLPFAPLWALWVALVDFLPMIGGALAGIPVVLFGAVAGGLTDGIVLLIVFLVYTQVENHVLNPVVMSRTVRISPLLVLLAVLIGAELGDLVGGLFGGFVGTLLAVPLAGTIQVVVREVWRRTDPGS
;
A
#
# COMPACT_ATOMS: atom_id res chain seq x y z
N MET A 1 -1.76 5.33 63.33
CA MET A 1 -0.74 4.48 63.97
C MET A 1 0.33 4.28 62.94
N ASN A 2 1.40 4.99 63.25
CA ASN A 2 2.78 4.79 62.90
C ASN A 2 3.17 4.67 61.38
N GLY A 3 3.67 5.82 60.87
CA GLY A 3 4.92 5.86 60.16
C GLY A 3 6.10 5.63 61.16
N PRO A 4 7.34 6.04 60.86
CA PRO A 4 7.97 6.68 59.71
C PRO A 4 9.39 6.13 59.43
N ASP A 5 10.15 6.90 58.69
CA ASP A 5 11.60 7.17 58.67
C ASP A 5 12.32 6.59 57.47
N ALA A 6 12.74 7.42 56.62
CA ALA A 6 13.76 8.49 56.60
C ALA A 6 15.18 7.96 56.39
N VAL A 7 15.82 8.57 55.42
CA VAL A 7 17.05 9.35 55.45
C VAL A 7 18.32 8.64 54.97
N ASN A 8 18.89 9.14 53.97
CA ASN A 8 20.18 9.78 53.71
C ASN A 8 20.81 9.44 52.36
N GLY A 9 21.06 10.48 51.58
CA GLY A 9 22.28 10.62 50.78
C GLY A 9 23.37 11.19 51.71
N PRO A 10 24.43 11.83 51.27
CA PRO A 10 25.05 12.01 49.95
C PRO A 10 26.56 11.69 49.97
N ASP A 11 27.30 12.12 48.99
CA ASP A 11 28.72 12.53 48.88
C ASP A 11 29.38 11.88 47.68
N ALA A 12 29.68 12.61 46.67
CA ALA A 12 30.63 13.69 46.44
C ALA A 12 32.10 13.21 46.35
N VAL A 13 32.73 13.68 45.29
CA VAL A 13 34.08 14.20 45.18
C VAL A 13 35.16 13.35 44.51
N ALA A 14 35.74 14.02 43.54
CA ALA A 14 37.14 14.12 43.04
C ALA A 14 37.56 13.31 41.82
N GLY A 15 37.84 14.07 40.74
CA GLY A 15 39.01 13.82 39.90
C GLY A 15 40.26 14.36 40.61
N PRO A 16 41.35 14.72 39.96
CA PRO A 16 41.94 14.44 38.66
C PRO A 16 43.38 13.88 38.80
N ASP A 17 44.10 13.68 37.67
CA ASP A 17 45.55 13.86 37.49
C ASP A 17 45.95 13.22 36.11
N VAL A 18 46.31 13.92 35.09
CA VAL A 18 47.51 14.71 34.72
C VAL A 18 48.81 14.06 35.14
N VAL A 19 49.64 13.67 34.17
CA VAL A 19 51.11 13.71 34.04
C VAL A 19 51.47 13.10 32.66
N ALA A 20 51.83 13.85 31.68
CA ALA A 20 53.14 14.47 31.33
C ALA A 20 54.15 13.45 30.77
N GLY A 21 54.57 13.73 29.53
CA GLY A 21 55.69 13.14 28.78
C GLY A 21 57.05 13.28 29.48
N PRO A 22 58.17 13.32 28.89
CA PRO A 22 58.62 13.40 27.50
C PRO A 22 59.83 12.48 27.19
N GLY A 23 60.37 12.49 25.99
CA GLY A 23 61.63 11.83 25.72
C GLY A 23 62.18 12.02 24.30
N VAL A 24 62.76 13.14 24.11
CA VAL A 24 63.68 13.49 23.05
C VAL A 24 65.01 12.73 23.26
N VAL A 25 65.62 12.17 22.23
CA VAL A 25 67.06 12.14 22.05
C VAL A 25 67.45 12.11 20.57
N ALA A 26 68.34 13.01 20.27
CA ALA A 26 68.98 13.47 19.10
C ALA A 26 70.14 12.60 18.60
N GLY A 27 70.37 12.66 17.32
CA GLY A 27 71.55 12.84 16.52
C GLY A 27 72.84 12.00 16.74
N PRO A 28 73.93 12.24 16.04
CA PRO A 28 74.16 12.74 14.71
C PRO A 28 75.28 11.96 13.96
N GLY A 29 75.67 12.38 12.78
CA GLY A 29 77.03 12.15 12.25
C GLY A 29 77.05 11.82 10.77
N ARG A 30 77.34 12.76 10.01
CA ARG A 30 78.65 13.19 9.42
C ARG A 30 79.25 12.19 8.45
N GLY A 31 79.43 12.63 7.28
CA GLY A 31 80.62 12.98 6.51
C GLY A 31 80.64 12.22 5.19
N GLY A 32 81.07 12.68 4.09
CA GLY A 32 81.85 13.79 3.64
C GLY A 32 82.22 13.56 2.19
N ARG A 33 82.30 14.60 1.47
CA ARG A 33 83.29 14.93 0.44
C ARG A 33 83.65 13.87 -0.62
N ALA A 34 83.87 14.16 -1.89
CA ALA A 34 84.31 15.32 -2.67
C ALA A 34 84.21 14.92 -4.14
N ALA A 35 83.81 15.78 -4.99
CA ALA A 35 84.59 16.65 -5.85
C ALA A 35 85.21 16.02 -7.12
N THR A 36 85.04 16.79 -8.17
CA THR A 36 85.81 16.99 -9.40
C THR A 36 85.57 16.01 -10.54
N ASP A 37 85.46 16.33 -11.78
CA ASP A 37 85.87 17.53 -12.54
C ASP A 37 85.37 17.36 -14.01
N ALA A 38 85.11 18.48 -14.65
CA ALA A 38 85.48 18.91 -15.98
C ALA A 38 84.95 18.22 -17.27
N THR A 39 84.30 19.07 -18.03
CA THR A 39 84.50 19.44 -19.45
C THR A 39 84.42 18.31 -20.51
N ASP A 40 83.66 18.43 -21.54
CA ASP A 40 83.62 19.36 -22.66
C ASP A 40 82.58 18.90 -23.73
N PRO A 41 82.40 19.67 -24.78
CA PRO A 41 81.11 19.85 -25.38
C PRO A 41 80.95 19.21 -26.78
N GLN A 42 79.77 19.42 -27.34
CA GLN A 42 79.35 19.24 -28.75
C GLN A 42 78.89 17.89 -29.20
N SER A 43 77.55 17.80 -29.29
CA SER A 43 76.90 17.30 -30.50
C SER A 43 75.46 17.78 -30.58
N LEU A 44 75.11 18.46 -31.63
CA LEU A 44 73.78 18.99 -32.00
C LEU A 44 72.73 17.90 -32.18
N PRO A 45 71.46 18.22 -31.94
CA PRO A 45 70.39 17.22 -31.93
C PRO A 45 69.88 16.91 -33.34
N ALA A 46 69.66 15.63 -33.58
CA ALA A 46 68.94 15.16 -34.72
C ALA A 46 67.39 15.54 -34.58
N ARG A 47 66.89 16.10 -35.66
CA ARG A 47 65.48 16.45 -35.80
C ARG A 47 64.53 15.25 -35.41
N ALA A 48 63.77 15.44 -34.36
CA ALA A 48 62.66 14.60 -34.03
C ALA A 48 61.55 14.77 -35.08
N GLY A 49 61.15 13.68 -35.67
CA GLY A 49 60.01 13.63 -36.61
C GLY A 49 58.71 14.10 -35.94
N ALA A 50 57.94 14.81 -36.71
CA ALA A 50 56.60 15.28 -36.28
C ALA A 50 55.71 14.11 -35.87
N PRO A 51 54.94 14.21 -34.78
CA PRO A 51 54.02 13.16 -34.38
C PRO A 51 52.81 13.14 -35.30
N GLU A 52 52.38 11.93 -35.65
CA GLU A 52 51.18 11.64 -36.44
C GLU A 52 49.93 12.18 -35.76
N PRO A 53 48.96 12.78 -36.50
CA PRO A 53 47.81 13.50 -35.89
C PRO A 53 46.64 12.64 -35.42
N SER A 54 46.72 11.34 -35.38
CA SER A 54 45.59 10.46 -35.04
C SER A 54 45.59 9.83 -33.63
N ALA A 55 46.69 9.92 -32.89
CA ALA A 55 46.77 9.36 -31.53
C ALA A 55 46.46 10.37 -30.42
N THR A 56 46.43 11.68 -30.71
CA THR A 56 46.38 12.74 -29.70
C THR A 56 44.96 13.05 -29.16
N ARG A 57 43.91 12.73 -29.88
CA ARG A 57 42.55 13.05 -29.41
C ARG A 57 42.03 12.10 -28.32
N ARG A 58 42.46 10.85 -28.34
CA ARG A 58 42.09 9.88 -27.28
C ARG A 58 42.92 10.07 -26.01
N ALA A 59 44.20 10.38 -26.17
CA ALA A 59 45.11 10.66 -25.02
C ALA A 59 44.69 11.90 -24.22
N TRP A 60 44.17 12.95 -24.86
CA TRP A 60 43.73 14.17 -24.18
C TRP A 60 42.53 13.95 -23.24
N LEU A 61 41.58 13.07 -23.61
CA LEU A 61 40.45 12.75 -22.75
C LEU A 61 40.87 11.93 -21.52
N PHE A 62 41.89 11.12 -21.62
CA PHE A 62 42.43 10.33 -20.52
C PHE A 62 43.30 11.18 -19.57
N ASP A 63 44.09 12.12 -20.10
CA ASP A 63 44.94 13.03 -19.31
C ASP A 63 44.12 14.08 -18.57
N ALA A 64 43.07 14.63 -19.16
CA ALA A 64 42.20 15.61 -18.53
C ALA A 64 41.38 15.02 -17.35
N ALA A 65 41.19 13.70 -17.31
CA ALA A 65 40.53 13.01 -16.21
C ALA A 65 41.49 12.66 -15.06
N SER A 66 42.78 12.47 -15.35
CA SER A 66 43.78 12.12 -14.31
C SER A 66 44.21 13.34 -13.48
N ASP A 67 44.25 14.54 -14.07
CA ASP A 67 44.63 15.78 -13.38
C ASP A 67 43.63 16.25 -12.30
N ARG A 68 42.41 15.75 -12.31
CA ARG A 68 41.34 16.08 -11.31
C ARG A 68 41.15 15.02 -10.26
N GLY A 69 42.00 14.00 -10.15
CA GLY A 69 41.96 13.00 -9.08
C GLY A 69 40.70 12.06 -9.10
N VAL A 70 39.89 12.12 -10.15
CA VAL A 70 38.72 11.22 -10.28
C VAL A 70 39.02 10.16 -11.34
N PRO A 71 39.21 8.89 -10.96
CA PRO A 71 39.50 7.84 -11.92
C PRO A 71 38.33 7.66 -12.90
N LEU A 72 38.63 7.59 -14.19
CA LEU A 72 37.66 7.42 -15.26
C LEU A 72 36.71 6.23 -14.99
N ALA A 73 37.22 5.18 -14.34
CA ALA A 73 36.46 4.04 -13.87
C ALA A 73 35.34 4.44 -12.89
N ALA A 74 35.56 5.42 -12.01
CA ALA A 74 34.54 5.90 -11.08
C ALA A 74 33.41 6.64 -11.83
N ILE A 75 33.76 7.47 -12.82
CA ILE A 75 32.76 8.17 -13.65
C ILE A 75 31.91 7.16 -14.45
N LEU A 76 32.55 6.16 -15.06
CA LEU A 76 31.85 5.10 -15.80
C LEU A 76 30.97 4.25 -14.88
N THR A 77 31.43 3.96 -13.67
CA THR A 77 30.65 3.21 -12.67
C THR A 77 29.42 4.01 -12.24
N VAL A 78 29.58 5.30 -11.93
CA VAL A 78 28.45 6.17 -11.58
C VAL A 78 27.47 6.30 -12.74
N ALA A 79 27.96 6.50 -13.97
CA ALA A 79 27.13 6.55 -15.15
C ALA A 79 26.39 5.22 -15.40
N ALA A 80 27.07 4.09 -15.27
CA ALA A 80 26.48 2.76 -15.39
C ALA A 80 25.38 2.53 -14.32
N VAL A 81 25.64 2.89 -13.08
CA VAL A 81 24.68 2.81 -11.97
C VAL A 81 23.48 3.72 -12.26
N ALA A 82 23.70 4.95 -12.72
CA ALA A 82 22.62 5.87 -13.08
C ALA A 82 21.75 5.30 -14.22
N VAL A 83 22.36 4.71 -15.25
CA VAL A 83 21.65 4.05 -16.35
C VAL A 83 20.85 2.84 -15.85
N VAL A 84 21.41 2.01 -14.99
CA VAL A 84 20.71 0.85 -14.40
C VAL A 84 19.52 1.32 -13.56
N ILE A 85 19.69 2.35 -12.73
CA ILE A 85 18.60 2.93 -11.94
C ILE A 85 17.50 3.49 -12.86
N TYR A 86 17.89 4.24 -13.91
CA TYR A 86 16.94 4.81 -14.87
C TYR A 86 16.17 3.73 -15.63
N LEU A 87 16.86 2.72 -16.18
CA LEU A 87 16.22 1.60 -16.87
C LEU A 87 15.37 0.76 -15.94
N GLY A 88 15.82 0.53 -14.70
CA GLY A 88 15.05 -0.14 -13.65
C GLY A 88 13.77 0.62 -13.31
N GLY A 89 13.85 1.93 -13.14
CA GLY A 89 12.69 2.80 -12.90
C GLY A 89 11.70 2.77 -14.08
N LEU A 90 12.23 2.84 -15.32
CA LEU A 90 11.40 2.76 -16.53
C LEU A 90 10.70 1.39 -16.66
N ALA A 91 11.41 0.30 -16.36
CA ALA A 91 10.85 -1.05 -16.36
C ALA A 91 9.75 -1.19 -15.28
N LEU A 92 9.98 -0.72 -14.05
CA LEU A 92 8.98 -0.69 -12.99
C LEU A 92 7.74 0.12 -13.40
N TYR A 93 7.94 1.30 -14.00
CA TYR A 93 6.84 2.11 -14.50
C TYR A 93 6.04 1.41 -15.60
N ARG A 94 6.71 0.73 -16.54
CA ARG A 94 6.05 -0.07 -17.59
C ARG A 94 5.30 -1.28 -17.03
N LEU A 95 5.84 -1.92 -16.01
CA LEU A 95 5.27 -3.12 -15.39
C LEU A 95 4.26 -2.82 -14.26
N ARG A 96 4.00 -1.55 -13.95
CA ARG A 96 3.18 -1.14 -12.81
C ARG A 96 1.82 -1.84 -12.72
N GLN A 97 1.11 -1.98 -13.85
CA GLN A 97 -0.19 -2.66 -13.88
C GLN A 97 -0.06 -4.17 -13.62
N THR A 98 0.96 -4.79 -14.17
CA THR A 98 1.24 -6.21 -13.92
C THR A 98 1.61 -6.44 -12.45
N ILE A 99 2.43 -5.56 -11.88
CA ILE A 99 2.79 -5.60 -10.45
C ILE A 99 1.53 -5.46 -9.60
N LEU A 100 0.65 -4.52 -9.91
CA LEU A 100 -0.63 -4.34 -9.21
C LEU A 100 -1.48 -5.61 -9.26
N LEU A 101 -1.63 -6.24 -10.43
CA LEU A 101 -2.37 -7.50 -10.56
C LEU A 101 -1.75 -8.62 -9.73
N VAL A 102 -0.42 -8.74 -9.72
CA VAL A 102 0.30 -9.73 -8.90
C VAL A 102 0.08 -9.48 -7.42
N VAL A 103 0.16 -8.23 -6.99
CA VAL A 103 -0.05 -7.82 -5.59
C VAL A 103 -1.50 -8.11 -5.15
N VAL A 104 -2.49 -7.72 -5.97
CA VAL A 104 -3.91 -8.02 -5.70
C VAL A 104 -4.14 -9.53 -5.64
N SER A 105 -3.56 -10.28 -6.56
CA SER A 105 -3.68 -11.75 -6.58
C SER A 105 -3.05 -12.38 -5.33
N GLY A 106 -1.89 -11.89 -4.91
CA GLY A 106 -1.23 -12.32 -3.67
C GLY A 106 -2.08 -12.04 -2.44
N PHE A 107 -2.71 -10.87 -2.40
CA PHE A 107 -3.63 -10.49 -1.34
C PHE A 107 -4.84 -11.44 -1.29
N VAL A 108 -5.50 -11.68 -2.42
CA VAL A 108 -6.64 -12.60 -2.49
C VAL A 108 -6.21 -14.03 -2.14
N ALA A 109 -5.03 -14.46 -2.59
CA ALA A 109 -4.49 -15.79 -2.24
C ALA A 109 -4.26 -15.93 -0.73
N LEU A 110 -3.77 -14.87 -0.05
CA LEU A 110 -3.62 -14.85 1.41
C LEU A 110 -4.97 -14.95 2.14
N LEU A 111 -6.00 -14.27 1.64
CA LEU A 111 -7.37 -14.35 2.18
C LEU A 111 -7.99 -15.74 2.00
N LEU A 112 -7.77 -16.38 0.85
CA LEU A 112 -8.36 -17.69 0.55
C LEU A 112 -7.58 -18.85 1.17
N ASN A 113 -6.29 -18.68 1.49
CA ASN A 113 -5.45 -19.75 2.01
C ASN A 113 -5.99 -20.40 3.30
N PRO A 114 -6.48 -19.68 4.33
CA PRO A 114 -7.07 -20.32 5.52
C PRO A 114 -8.32 -21.16 5.19
N ILE A 115 -9.11 -20.73 4.21
CA ILE A 115 -10.28 -21.48 3.74
C ILE A 115 -9.84 -22.78 3.07
N VAL A 116 -8.78 -22.72 2.22
CA VAL A 116 -8.17 -23.90 1.60
C VAL A 116 -7.66 -24.87 2.67
N VAL A 117 -6.91 -24.36 3.67
CA VAL A 117 -6.38 -25.18 4.77
C VAL A 117 -7.49 -25.81 5.60
N SER A 118 -8.54 -25.05 5.90
CA SER A 118 -9.72 -25.58 6.61
C SER A 118 -10.39 -26.70 5.83
N LEU A 119 -10.59 -26.50 4.53
CA LEU A 119 -11.20 -27.50 3.65
C LEU A 119 -10.35 -28.77 3.52
N GLN A 120 -9.02 -28.64 3.53
CA GLN A 120 -8.09 -29.79 3.56
C GLN A 120 -8.22 -30.60 4.85
N ARG A 121 -8.49 -29.95 5.99
CA ARG A 121 -8.61 -30.61 7.30
C ARG A 121 -9.94 -31.30 7.49
N THR A 122 -11.03 -30.68 7.04
CA THR A 122 -12.42 -31.13 7.28
C THR A 122 -13.04 -31.86 6.09
N GLY A 123 -12.46 -31.72 4.89
CA GLY A 123 -13.02 -32.28 3.66
C GLY A 123 -12.96 -33.80 3.56
N ARG A 124 -13.83 -34.38 2.71
CA ARG A 124 -13.78 -35.79 2.32
C ARG A 124 -12.46 -36.15 1.65
N VAL A 125 -12.09 -37.43 1.61
CA VAL A 125 -10.78 -37.93 1.16
C VAL A 125 -10.33 -37.36 -0.19
N GLY A 126 -11.23 -37.12 -1.16
CA GLY A 126 -10.91 -36.51 -2.46
C GLY A 126 -10.53 -35.04 -2.37
N VAL A 127 -11.17 -34.27 -1.49
CA VAL A 127 -10.96 -32.83 -1.30
C VAL A 127 -9.73 -32.54 -0.41
N ARG A 128 -9.20 -33.54 0.30
CA ARG A 128 -7.96 -33.40 1.09
C ARG A 128 -6.71 -33.18 0.24
N ARG A 129 -6.73 -33.50 -1.05
CA ARG A 129 -5.63 -33.18 -1.96
C ARG A 129 -5.56 -31.67 -2.17
N ARG A 130 -4.40 -31.07 -1.93
CA ARG A 130 -4.19 -29.62 -2.01
C ARG A 130 -4.70 -29.01 -3.32
N GLY A 131 -4.42 -29.67 -4.45
CA GLY A 131 -4.88 -29.19 -5.77
C GLY A 131 -6.40 -29.07 -5.88
N VAL A 132 -7.12 -30.11 -5.37
CA VAL A 132 -8.60 -30.11 -5.39
C VAL A 132 -9.16 -29.04 -4.46
N SER A 133 -8.64 -28.92 -3.23
CA SER A 133 -9.09 -27.87 -2.29
C SER A 133 -8.85 -26.47 -2.84
N VAL A 134 -7.67 -26.23 -3.43
CA VAL A 134 -7.36 -24.93 -4.06
C VAL A 134 -8.29 -24.67 -5.23
N GLY A 135 -8.51 -25.66 -6.13
CA GLY A 135 -9.42 -25.50 -7.25
C GLY A 135 -10.84 -25.18 -6.82
N VAL A 136 -11.38 -25.95 -5.85
CA VAL A 136 -12.74 -25.74 -5.32
C VAL A 136 -12.87 -24.35 -4.70
N VAL A 137 -11.94 -23.94 -3.83
CA VAL A 137 -12.01 -22.63 -3.16
C VAL A 137 -11.86 -21.48 -4.16
N THR A 138 -10.95 -21.60 -5.13
CA THR A 138 -10.75 -20.57 -6.15
C THR A 138 -11.97 -20.42 -7.06
N VAL A 139 -12.55 -21.54 -7.51
CA VAL A 139 -13.78 -21.52 -8.32
C VAL A 139 -14.95 -20.97 -7.50
N ALA A 140 -15.13 -21.39 -6.26
CA ALA A 140 -16.17 -20.87 -5.39
C ALA A 140 -16.00 -19.36 -5.15
N ALA A 141 -14.77 -18.88 -4.91
CA ALA A 141 -14.47 -17.46 -4.76
C ALA A 141 -14.74 -16.66 -6.06
N LEU A 142 -14.37 -17.21 -7.22
CA LEU A 142 -14.69 -16.61 -8.51
C LEU A 142 -16.20 -16.52 -8.73
N LEU A 143 -16.95 -17.58 -8.47
CA LEU A 143 -18.40 -17.60 -8.61
C LEU A 143 -19.05 -16.63 -7.62
N ALA A 144 -18.58 -16.59 -6.38
CA ALA A 144 -19.03 -15.60 -5.38
C ALA A 144 -18.76 -14.17 -5.84
N PHE A 145 -17.57 -13.91 -6.37
CA PHE A 145 -17.19 -12.59 -6.90
C PHE A 145 -18.06 -12.20 -8.10
N VAL A 146 -18.25 -13.10 -9.06
CA VAL A 146 -19.12 -12.86 -10.24
C VAL A 146 -20.56 -12.68 -9.81
N GLY A 147 -21.05 -13.53 -8.88
CA GLY A 147 -22.41 -13.40 -8.32
C GLY A 147 -22.60 -12.05 -7.62
N LEU A 148 -21.64 -11.62 -6.82
CA LEU A 148 -21.65 -10.32 -6.16
C LEU A 148 -21.60 -9.17 -7.19
N ALA A 149 -20.68 -9.25 -8.14
CA ALA A 149 -20.53 -8.25 -9.20
C ALA A 149 -21.79 -8.11 -10.06
N THR A 150 -22.49 -9.21 -10.35
CA THR A 150 -23.76 -9.17 -11.09
C THR A 150 -24.90 -8.69 -10.22
N ALA A 151 -25.00 -9.18 -8.97
CA ALA A 151 -26.09 -8.79 -8.05
C ALA A 151 -26.07 -7.29 -7.72
N PHE A 152 -24.90 -6.68 -7.67
CA PHE A 152 -24.74 -5.26 -7.34
C PHE A 152 -24.40 -4.40 -8.57
N GLY A 153 -23.57 -4.91 -9.47
CA GLY A 153 -23.15 -4.17 -10.66
C GLY A 153 -24.28 -3.90 -11.62
N TYR A 154 -25.15 -4.90 -11.85
CA TYR A 154 -26.31 -4.72 -12.75
C TYR A 154 -27.30 -3.66 -12.24
N PRO A 155 -27.78 -3.69 -10.98
CA PRO A 155 -28.63 -2.63 -10.44
C PRO A 155 -27.91 -1.26 -10.42
N LEU A 156 -26.62 -1.21 -10.13
CA LEU A 156 -25.85 0.03 -10.13
C LEU A 156 -25.79 0.65 -11.54
N VAL A 157 -25.38 -0.12 -12.54
CA VAL A 157 -25.31 0.35 -13.92
C VAL A 157 -26.71 0.79 -14.40
N ASN A 158 -27.74 0.01 -14.09
CA ASN A 158 -29.11 0.35 -14.44
C ASN A 158 -29.59 1.63 -13.74
N ALA A 159 -29.33 1.78 -12.45
CA ALA A 159 -29.66 2.98 -11.69
C ALA A 159 -28.97 4.23 -12.25
N VAL A 160 -27.66 4.12 -12.56
CA VAL A 160 -26.87 5.23 -13.12
C VAL A 160 -27.35 5.57 -14.53
N THR A 161 -27.55 4.59 -15.39
CA THR A 161 -28.02 4.82 -16.78
C THR A 161 -29.43 5.40 -16.77
N HIS A 162 -30.32 4.91 -15.89
CA HIS A 162 -31.66 5.44 -15.74
C HIS A 162 -31.65 6.88 -15.21
N PHE A 163 -30.82 7.16 -14.20
CA PHE A 163 -30.65 8.51 -13.65
C PHE A 163 -30.14 9.49 -14.71
N VAL A 164 -29.10 9.10 -15.45
CA VAL A 164 -28.52 9.95 -16.52
C VAL A 164 -29.48 10.13 -17.67
N GLY A 165 -30.19 9.07 -18.08
CA GLY A 165 -31.17 9.14 -19.16
C GLY A 165 -32.40 10.02 -18.84
N HIS A 166 -32.68 10.26 -17.56
CA HIS A 166 -33.81 11.08 -17.09
C HIS A 166 -33.35 12.38 -16.42
N LEU A 167 -32.12 12.81 -16.65
CA LEU A 167 -31.55 13.98 -16.01
C LEU A 167 -32.37 15.25 -16.30
N ASP A 168 -32.78 15.43 -17.55
CA ASP A 168 -33.61 16.55 -17.98
C ASP A 168 -34.97 16.57 -17.25
N LEU A 169 -35.54 15.38 -17.03
CA LEU A 169 -36.76 15.22 -16.25
C LEU A 169 -36.54 15.61 -14.78
N TYR A 170 -35.43 15.21 -14.18
CA TYR A 170 -35.14 15.53 -12.77
C TYR A 170 -34.85 17.03 -12.59
N VAL A 171 -34.17 17.65 -13.54
CA VAL A 171 -33.94 19.11 -13.55
C VAL A 171 -35.30 19.83 -13.66
N THR A 172 -36.15 19.42 -14.58
CA THR A 172 -37.50 19.96 -14.75
C THR A 172 -38.38 19.76 -13.51
N GLN A 173 -38.32 18.59 -12.88
CA GLN A 173 -39.00 18.32 -11.61
C GLN A 173 -38.47 19.23 -10.47
N ALA A 174 -37.15 19.44 -10.41
CA ALA A 174 -36.53 20.33 -9.43
C ALA A 174 -36.99 21.78 -9.62
N GLU A 175 -37.06 22.25 -10.86
CA GLU A 175 -37.49 23.61 -11.21
C GLU A 175 -38.98 23.88 -10.94
N HIS A 176 -39.84 22.92 -11.29
CA HIS A 176 -41.28 23.01 -11.14
C HIS A 176 -41.81 22.51 -9.79
N GLY A 177 -40.93 21.95 -8.95
CA GLY A 177 -41.29 21.41 -7.65
C GLY A 177 -42.16 20.16 -7.72
N THR A 178 -42.11 19.39 -8.82
CA THR A 178 -42.89 18.16 -9.05
C THR A 178 -42.06 16.92 -8.84
N GLY A 179 -42.70 15.77 -8.61
CA GLY A 179 -42.00 14.51 -8.37
C GLY A 179 -41.20 14.49 -7.06
N TRP A 180 -40.39 13.44 -6.86
CA TRP A 180 -39.64 13.27 -5.62
C TRP A 180 -38.50 14.32 -5.49
N VAL A 181 -37.83 14.65 -6.59
CA VAL A 181 -36.78 15.69 -6.61
C VAL A 181 -37.38 17.06 -6.27
N GLY A 182 -38.52 17.41 -6.88
CA GLY A 182 -39.19 18.68 -6.59
C GLY A 182 -39.70 18.74 -5.16
N HIS A 183 -40.12 17.61 -4.56
CA HIS A 183 -40.48 17.55 -3.15
C HIS A 183 -39.29 17.86 -2.22
N VAL A 184 -38.12 17.29 -2.50
CA VAL A 184 -36.88 17.57 -1.77
C VAL A 184 -36.49 19.05 -1.92
N VAL A 185 -36.50 19.57 -3.15
CA VAL A 185 -36.13 20.94 -3.44
C VAL A 185 -37.03 21.95 -2.72
N ARG A 186 -38.35 21.69 -2.64
CA ARG A 186 -39.31 22.52 -1.89
C ARG A 186 -39.10 22.39 -0.38
N LYS A 187 -38.94 21.15 0.13
CA LYS A 187 -38.78 20.88 1.56
C LYS A 187 -37.55 21.59 2.15
N TYR A 188 -36.45 21.64 1.40
CA TYR A 188 -35.21 22.25 1.86
C TYR A 188 -34.96 23.66 1.32
N HIS A 189 -35.94 24.26 0.61
CA HIS A 189 -35.90 25.63 0.07
C HIS A 189 -34.70 25.92 -0.84
N VAL A 190 -34.16 24.90 -1.51
CA VAL A 190 -32.95 24.99 -2.38
C VAL A 190 -33.28 25.26 -3.86
N ALA A 191 -34.53 25.58 -4.19
CA ALA A 191 -34.98 25.84 -5.56
C ALA A 191 -34.16 26.89 -6.29
N HIS A 192 -33.81 28.00 -5.60
CA HIS A 192 -32.99 29.06 -6.18
C HIS A 192 -31.57 28.61 -6.49
N TRP A 193 -30.98 27.87 -5.56
CA TRP A 193 -29.64 27.29 -5.77
C TRP A 193 -29.60 26.28 -6.91
N VAL A 194 -30.61 25.40 -7.02
CA VAL A 194 -30.73 24.41 -8.11
C VAL A 194 -30.82 25.10 -9.46
N LYS A 195 -31.68 26.16 -9.58
CA LYS A 195 -31.81 26.96 -10.81
C LYS A 195 -30.49 27.62 -11.22
N GLN A 196 -29.75 28.17 -10.27
CA GLN A 196 -28.46 28.82 -10.57
C GLN A 196 -27.36 27.83 -10.96
N ASN A 197 -27.42 26.61 -10.46
CA ASN A 197 -26.39 25.58 -10.68
C ASN A 197 -26.83 24.45 -11.60
N ALA A 198 -27.99 24.51 -12.21
CA ALA A 198 -28.52 23.47 -13.12
C ALA A 198 -27.50 23.08 -14.21
N PRO A 199 -26.80 24.01 -14.92
CA PRO A 199 -25.80 23.63 -15.92
C PRO A 199 -24.60 22.88 -15.33
N LYS A 200 -24.19 23.22 -14.11
CA LYS A 200 -23.10 22.53 -13.41
C LYS A 200 -23.53 21.13 -12.97
N ILE A 201 -24.74 20.99 -12.43
CA ILE A 201 -25.32 19.72 -12.03
C ILE A 201 -25.38 18.78 -13.23
N GLU A 202 -25.89 19.27 -14.37
CA GLU A 202 -25.93 18.53 -15.63
C GLU A 202 -24.52 18.11 -16.11
N SER A 203 -23.56 19.03 -16.06
CA SER A 203 -22.17 18.75 -16.42
C SER A 203 -21.52 17.68 -15.52
N TYR A 204 -21.71 17.77 -14.20
CA TYR A 204 -21.21 16.76 -13.25
C TYR A 204 -21.89 15.40 -13.46
N ALA A 205 -23.19 15.38 -13.66
CA ALA A 205 -23.91 14.16 -13.90
C ALA A 205 -23.52 13.49 -15.23
N LYS A 206 -23.34 14.26 -16.31
CA LYS A 206 -22.77 13.78 -17.58
C LYS A 206 -21.33 13.30 -17.41
N GLY A 207 -20.54 13.96 -16.55
CA GLY A 207 -19.20 13.53 -16.18
C GLY A 207 -19.18 12.18 -15.48
N LEU A 208 -20.12 11.92 -14.57
CA LEU A 208 -20.30 10.64 -13.89
C LEU A 208 -20.87 9.54 -14.81
N ALA A 209 -21.63 9.92 -15.82
CA ALA A 209 -22.18 8.99 -16.80
C ALA A 209 -21.13 8.40 -17.75
N LYS A 210 -20.11 9.18 -18.13
CA LYS A 210 -19.05 8.70 -19.03
C LYS A 210 -18.35 7.44 -18.55
N PRO A 211 -17.88 7.33 -17.28
CA PRO A 211 -17.34 6.09 -16.73
C PRO A 211 -18.36 4.95 -16.74
N ALA A 212 -19.62 5.20 -16.36
CA ALA A 212 -20.66 4.16 -16.32
C ALA A 212 -20.98 3.60 -17.73
N LEU A 213 -21.05 4.48 -18.73
CA LEU A 213 -21.26 4.07 -20.13
C LEU A 213 -20.01 3.40 -20.74
N SER A 214 -18.81 3.75 -20.28
CA SER A 214 -17.57 3.11 -20.70
C SER A 214 -17.38 1.72 -20.08
N LEU A 215 -18.07 1.40 -18.98
CA LEU A 215 -18.08 0.06 -18.39
C LEU A 215 -18.54 -1.00 -19.40
N GLY A 216 -19.49 -0.69 -20.27
CA GLY A 216 -19.90 -1.60 -21.36
C GLY A 216 -18.77 -1.93 -22.34
N LYS A 217 -17.93 -0.96 -22.68
CA LYS A 217 -16.75 -1.15 -23.56
C LYS A 217 -15.55 -1.74 -22.80
N GLY A 218 -15.44 -1.48 -21.52
CA GLY A 218 -14.39 -2.03 -20.64
C GLY A 218 -14.71 -3.41 -20.05
N ALA A 219 -15.94 -3.91 -20.20
CA ALA A 219 -16.38 -5.18 -19.62
C ALA A 219 -15.48 -6.35 -20.03
N PHE A 220 -15.08 -6.40 -21.30
CA PHE A 220 -14.17 -7.44 -21.78
C PHE A 220 -12.80 -7.38 -21.13
N THR A 221 -12.23 -6.17 -21.01
CA THR A 221 -10.94 -5.96 -20.33
C THR A 221 -11.03 -6.30 -18.85
N LEU A 222 -12.15 -5.95 -18.20
CA LEU A 222 -12.39 -6.29 -16.80
C LEU A 222 -12.51 -7.80 -16.61
N VAL A 223 -13.23 -8.51 -17.48
CA VAL A 223 -13.33 -9.98 -17.45
C VAL A 223 -11.95 -10.62 -17.59
N ILE A 224 -11.14 -10.17 -18.55
CA ILE A 224 -9.76 -10.65 -18.71
C ILE A 224 -8.96 -10.41 -17.43
N ALA A 225 -9.01 -9.21 -16.85
CA ALA A 225 -8.30 -8.88 -15.62
C ALA A 225 -8.72 -9.78 -14.46
N ILE A 226 -10.01 -10.04 -14.30
CA ILE A 226 -10.57 -10.95 -13.27
C ILE A 226 -10.03 -12.37 -13.51
N VAL A 227 -10.09 -12.87 -14.74
CA VAL A 227 -9.59 -14.21 -15.08
C VAL A 227 -8.08 -14.31 -14.77
N VAL A 228 -7.29 -13.30 -15.15
CA VAL A 228 -5.85 -13.25 -14.86
C VAL A 228 -5.59 -13.24 -13.35
N VAL A 229 -6.33 -12.42 -12.58
CA VAL A 229 -6.20 -12.37 -11.12
C VAL A 229 -6.49 -13.74 -10.52
N PHE A 230 -7.63 -14.37 -10.86
CA PHE A 230 -7.97 -15.67 -10.30
C PHE A 230 -7.05 -16.80 -10.77
N MET A 231 -6.51 -16.72 -11.98
CA MET A 231 -5.46 -17.63 -12.45
C MET A 231 -4.17 -17.48 -11.64
N LEU A 232 -3.75 -16.25 -11.36
CA LEU A 232 -2.60 -15.98 -10.49
C LEU A 232 -2.86 -16.43 -9.06
N VAL A 233 -4.05 -16.20 -8.52
CA VAL A 233 -4.47 -16.70 -7.19
C VAL A 233 -4.36 -18.21 -7.13
N LEU A 234 -4.89 -18.90 -8.14
CA LEU A 234 -4.81 -20.36 -8.24
C LEU A 234 -3.35 -20.85 -8.20
N LEU A 235 -2.50 -20.26 -9.04
CA LEU A 235 -1.08 -20.63 -9.13
C LEU A 235 -0.35 -20.30 -7.82
N MET A 236 -0.59 -19.14 -7.22
CA MET A 236 0.01 -18.76 -5.94
C MET A 236 -0.39 -19.69 -4.79
N LEU A 237 -1.65 -20.14 -4.76
CA LEU A 237 -2.12 -21.11 -3.77
C LEU A 237 -1.54 -22.50 -4.01
N LEU A 238 -1.40 -22.95 -5.27
CA LEU A 238 -0.81 -24.24 -5.61
C LEU A 238 0.69 -24.28 -5.35
N GLU A 239 1.41 -23.26 -5.78
CA GLU A 239 2.86 -23.22 -5.78
C GLU A 239 3.47 -22.45 -4.61
N GLY A 240 2.65 -21.80 -3.78
CA GLY A 240 3.12 -20.98 -2.67
C GLY A 240 4.08 -21.68 -1.70
N ALA A 241 3.87 -22.99 -1.46
CA ALA A 241 4.79 -23.78 -0.65
C ALA A 241 6.15 -23.99 -1.34
N LYS A 242 6.16 -24.19 -2.67
CA LYS A 242 7.40 -24.34 -3.47
C LYS A 242 8.16 -23.02 -3.56
N LEU A 243 7.43 -21.91 -3.80
CA LEU A 243 8.01 -20.56 -3.83
C LEU A 243 8.65 -20.20 -2.49
N ARG A 244 7.96 -20.50 -1.37
CA ARG A 244 8.51 -20.30 -0.03
C ARG A 244 9.77 -21.14 0.19
N ALA A 245 9.74 -22.43 -0.16
CA ALA A 245 10.89 -23.31 -0.03
C ALA A 245 12.07 -22.84 -0.89
N GLY A 246 11.81 -22.41 -2.14
CA GLY A 246 12.82 -21.85 -3.03
C GLY A 246 13.43 -20.55 -2.47
N ALA A 247 12.60 -19.65 -1.95
CA ALA A 247 13.08 -18.41 -1.33
C ALA A 247 13.97 -18.69 -0.10
N LEU A 248 13.61 -19.68 0.71
CA LEU A 248 14.42 -20.07 1.87
C LEU A 248 15.75 -20.72 1.49
N GLN A 249 15.85 -21.35 0.30
CA GLN A 249 17.12 -21.90 -0.19
C GLN A 249 18.15 -20.81 -0.53
N LEU A 250 17.70 -19.61 -0.90
CA LEU A 250 18.56 -18.46 -1.18
C LEU A 250 19.16 -17.83 0.09
N ILE A 251 18.67 -18.22 1.28
CA ILE A 251 19.07 -17.70 2.57
C ILE A 251 20.11 -18.62 3.20
N ASP A 252 21.10 -18.04 3.86
CA ASP A 252 22.09 -18.76 4.64
C ASP A 252 21.43 -19.77 5.58
N PRO A 253 21.88 -21.04 5.59
CA PRO A 253 21.32 -22.10 6.42
C PRO A 253 21.15 -21.73 7.89
N GLY A 254 22.10 -20.97 8.46
CA GLY A 254 22.05 -20.52 9.85
C GLY A 254 20.92 -19.53 10.16
N ARG A 255 20.40 -18.82 9.14
CA ARG A 255 19.33 -17.83 9.28
C ARG A 255 17.95 -18.31 8.83
N ARG A 256 17.86 -19.46 8.18
CA ARG A 256 16.59 -19.98 7.61
C ARG A 256 15.48 -20.10 8.62
N ALA A 257 15.75 -20.71 9.78
CA ALA A 257 14.75 -20.90 10.82
C ALA A 257 14.17 -19.60 11.34
N GLU A 258 15.02 -18.58 11.43
CA GLU A 258 14.62 -17.24 11.87
C GLU A 258 13.75 -16.53 10.82
N VAL A 259 14.22 -16.48 9.58
CA VAL A 259 13.45 -15.87 8.48
C VAL A 259 12.10 -16.58 8.33
N GLU A 260 12.06 -17.90 8.49
CA GLU A 260 10.81 -18.65 8.48
C GLU A 260 9.87 -18.28 9.63
N ARG A 261 10.41 -18.08 10.83
CA ARG A 261 9.64 -17.61 12.00
C ARG A 261 9.06 -16.23 11.76
N ILE A 262 9.88 -15.28 11.27
CA ILE A 262 9.45 -13.91 10.96
C ILE A 262 8.40 -13.91 9.85
N ALA A 263 8.64 -14.63 8.74
CA ALA A 263 7.70 -14.75 7.64
C ALA A 263 6.36 -15.37 8.07
N SER A 264 6.40 -16.37 8.97
CA SER A 264 5.19 -16.99 9.52
C SER A 264 4.42 -16.04 10.44
N ALA A 265 5.13 -15.25 11.25
CA ALA A 265 4.52 -14.23 12.11
C ALA A 265 3.88 -13.12 11.27
N ALA A 266 4.59 -12.61 10.26
CA ALA A 266 4.07 -11.62 9.32
C ALA A 266 2.83 -12.14 8.57
N ASN A 267 2.89 -13.36 8.03
CA ASN A 267 1.75 -13.98 7.33
C ASN A 267 0.52 -14.10 8.24
N ARG A 268 0.69 -14.53 9.51
CA ARG A 268 -0.43 -14.61 10.46
C ARG A 268 -1.02 -13.24 10.77
N ALA A 269 -0.16 -12.22 10.95
CA ALA A 269 -0.59 -10.86 11.22
C ALA A 269 -1.38 -10.28 10.04
N VAL A 270 -0.85 -10.41 8.83
CA VAL A 270 -1.49 -9.96 7.57
C VAL A 270 -2.84 -10.65 7.38
N THR A 271 -2.84 -11.99 7.40
CA THR A 271 -4.07 -12.76 7.17
C THR A 271 -5.12 -12.50 8.25
N GLY A 272 -4.70 -12.42 9.52
CA GLY A 272 -5.60 -12.13 10.63
C GLY A 272 -6.24 -10.74 10.52
N TYR A 273 -5.44 -9.72 10.21
CA TYR A 273 -5.94 -8.37 9.98
C TYR A 273 -6.95 -8.32 8.81
N MET A 274 -6.59 -8.92 7.69
CA MET A 274 -7.41 -8.89 6.48
C MET A 274 -8.75 -9.60 6.65
N LEU A 275 -8.74 -10.80 7.23
CA LEU A 275 -9.97 -11.55 7.51
C LEU A 275 -10.82 -10.82 8.54
N GLY A 276 -10.18 -10.20 9.53
CA GLY A 276 -10.85 -9.40 10.53
C GLY A 276 -11.59 -8.23 9.91
N ASN A 277 -10.87 -7.44 9.13
CA ASN A 277 -11.40 -6.26 8.47
C ASN A 277 -12.49 -6.61 7.42
N LEU A 278 -12.30 -7.70 6.67
CA LEU A 278 -13.33 -8.20 5.73
C LEU A 278 -14.62 -8.59 6.46
N LEU A 279 -14.48 -9.26 7.62
CA LEU A 279 -15.64 -9.68 8.39
C LEU A 279 -16.39 -8.47 8.97
N THR A 280 -15.67 -7.49 9.55
CA THR A 280 -16.32 -6.29 10.10
C THR A 280 -17.00 -5.47 9.03
N SER A 281 -16.35 -5.23 7.88
CA SER A 281 -16.95 -4.52 6.75
C SER A 281 -18.18 -5.22 6.17
N LEU A 282 -18.15 -6.56 6.11
CA LEU A 282 -19.33 -7.32 5.68
C LEU A 282 -20.49 -7.17 6.65
N VAL A 283 -20.22 -7.21 7.96
CA VAL A 283 -21.23 -6.99 9.00
C VAL A 283 -21.78 -5.56 8.92
N ALA A 284 -20.92 -4.55 8.69
CA ALA A 284 -21.34 -3.16 8.46
C ALA A 284 -22.33 -3.06 7.29
N GLY A 285 -21.98 -3.68 6.15
CA GLY A 285 -22.86 -3.74 4.98
C GLY A 285 -24.21 -4.40 5.28
N VAL A 286 -24.21 -5.51 6.01
CA VAL A 286 -25.45 -6.20 6.41
C VAL A 286 -26.30 -5.33 7.35
N VAL A 287 -25.71 -4.65 8.32
CA VAL A 287 -26.40 -3.74 9.23
C VAL A 287 -27.09 -2.61 8.44
N VAL A 288 -26.37 -2.00 7.51
CA VAL A 288 -26.94 -0.94 6.65
C VAL A 288 -28.04 -1.50 5.74
N LEU A 289 -27.85 -2.68 5.15
CA LEU A 289 -28.89 -3.34 4.33
C LEU A 289 -30.19 -3.51 5.11
N VAL A 290 -30.09 -4.14 6.28
CA VAL A 290 -31.26 -4.42 7.14
C VAL A 290 -31.95 -3.12 7.56
N THR A 291 -31.18 -2.12 7.97
CA THR A 291 -31.73 -0.82 8.39
C THR A 291 -32.45 -0.11 7.24
N MET A 292 -31.82 -0.04 6.05
CA MET A 292 -32.44 0.63 4.90
C MET A 292 -33.67 -0.09 4.38
N VAL A 293 -33.66 -1.44 4.39
CA VAL A 293 -34.84 -2.25 4.02
C VAL A 293 -35.96 -2.02 5.03
N ALA A 294 -35.66 -2.00 6.34
CA ALA A 294 -36.65 -1.77 7.40
C ALA A 294 -37.27 -0.34 7.30
N LEU A 295 -36.53 0.64 6.85
CA LEU A 295 -36.99 2.01 6.61
C LEU A 295 -37.69 2.17 5.24
N GLY A 296 -37.72 1.14 4.40
CA GLY A 296 -38.31 1.21 3.05
C GLY A 296 -37.52 2.14 2.10
N LEU A 297 -36.26 2.39 2.37
CA LEU A 297 -35.40 3.28 1.57
C LEU A 297 -35.00 2.63 0.26
N PRO A 298 -34.99 3.36 -0.87
CA PRO A 298 -34.57 2.84 -2.16
C PRO A 298 -33.07 2.55 -2.18
N PHE A 299 -32.66 1.65 -3.09
CA PHE A 299 -31.26 1.30 -3.32
C PHE A 299 -30.52 0.69 -2.10
N ALA A 300 -31.24 0.08 -1.15
CA ALA A 300 -30.65 -0.53 0.04
C ALA A 300 -29.49 -1.51 -0.27
N PRO A 301 -29.57 -2.45 -1.23
CA PRO A 301 -28.43 -3.31 -1.58
C PRO A 301 -27.20 -2.53 -2.09
N LEU A 302 -27.42 -1.46 -2.85
CA LEU A 302 -26.33 -0.62 -3.37
C LEU A 302 -25.56 0.06 -2.25
N TRP A 303 -26.28 0.66 -1.30
CA TRP A 303 -25.67 1.33 -0.15
C TRP A 303 -25.01 0.33 0.81
N ALA A 304 -25.59 -0.86 0.96
CA ALA A 304 -24.99 -1.94 1.72
C ALA A 304 -23.63 -2.37 1.12
N LEU A 305 -23.57 -2.52 -0.19
CA LEU A 305 -22.31 -2.82 -0.89
C LEU A 305 -21.31 -1.68 -0.77
N TRP A 306 -21.77 -0.43 -0.93
CA TRP A 306 -20.94 0.75 -0.72
C TRP A 306 -20.27 0.71 0.64
N VAL A 307 -21.05 0.48 1.70
CA VAL A 307 -20.54 0.39 3.07
C VAL A 307 -19.57 -0.78 3.21
N ALA A 308 -19.92 -1.98 2.74
CA ALA A 308 -19.06 -3.15 2.82
C ALA A 308 -17.70 -2.96 2.11
N LEU A 309 -17.66 -2.19 1.02
CA LEU A 309 -16.44 -1.92 0.28
C LEU A 309 -15.62 -0.77 0.91
N VAL A 310 -16.29 0.32 1.27
CA VAL A 310 -15.61 1.53 1.74
C VAL A 310 -15.16 1.40 3.19
N ASP A 311 -15.95 0.74 4.03
CA ASP A 311 -15.60 0.45 5.43
C ASP A 311 -14.38 -0.47 5.56
N PHE A 312 -14.07 -1.23 4.50
CA PHE A 312 -12.84 -2.00 4.41
C PHE A 312 -11.56 -1.14 4.43
N LEU A 313 -11.66 0.17 4.17
CA LEU A 313 -10.53 1.11 4.29
C LEU A 313 -10.19 1.39 5.76
N PRO A 314 -8.96 1.15 6.20
CA PRO A 314 -8.58 1.31 7.59
C PRO A 314 -8.76 2.75 8.09
N MET A 315 -9.29 2.93 9.29
CA MET A 315 -9.44 4.19 10.04
C MET A 315 -10.40 5.23 9.45
N ILE A 316 -10.46 5.37 8.13
CA ILE A 316 -11.31 6.38 7.46
C ILE A 316 -12.56 5.78 6.83
N GLY A 317 -12.57 4.44 6.68
CA GLY A 317 -13.64 3.71 5.98
C GLY A 317 -15.01 3.96 6.57
N GLY A 318 -15.17 3.85 7.88
CA GLY A 318 -16.44 4.07 8.56
C GLY A 318 -17.04 5.46 8.27
N ALA A 319 -16.25 6.53 8.39
CA ALA A 319 -16.74 7.87 8.10
C ALA A 319 -17.09 8.06 6.61
N LEU A 320 -16.20 7.61 5.70
CA LEU A 320 -16.44 7.68 4.26
C LEU A 320 -17.64 6.85 3.81
N ALA A 321 -17.88 5.72 4.46
CA ALA A 321 -19.01 4.85 4.18
C ALA A 321 -20.32 5.42 4.74
N GLY A 322 -20.30 5.86 6.01
CA GLY A 322 -21.50 6.24 6.75
C GLY A 322 -22.05 7.61 6.36
N ILE A 323 -21.22 8.62 6.15
CA ILE A 323 -21.67 9.98 5.82
C ILE A 323 -22.58 9.99 4.59
N PRO A 324 -22.22 9.43 3.43
CA PRO A 324 -23.10 9.43 2.26
C PRO A 324 -24.42 8.67 2.49
N VAL A 325 -24.39 7.56 3.22
CA VAL A 325 -25.59 6.76 3.52
C VAL A 325 -26.57 7.52 4.40
N VAL A 326 -26.08 8.18 5.46
CA VAL A 326 -26.88 8.99 6.36
C VAL A 326 -27.50 10.18 5.62
N LEU A 327 -26.72 10.88 4.80
CA LEU A 327 -27.20 11.98 3.98
C LEU A 327 -28.27 11.51 2.98
N PHE A 328 -28.02 10.38 2.31
CA PHE A 328 -29.01 9.79 1.41
C PHE A 328 -30.32 9.45 2.13
N GLY A 329 -30.23 8.80 3.28
CA GLY A 329 -31.41 8.48 4.09
C GLY A 329 -32.20 9.72 4.50
N ALA A 330 -31.52 10.80 4.90
CA ALA A 330 -32.13 12.07 5.24
C ALA A 330 -32.82 12.73 4.03
N VAL A 331 -32.26 12.59 2.84
CA VAL A 331 -32.83 13.17 1.60
C VAL A 331 -33.99 12.30 1.08
N ALA A 332 -33.80 11.00 0.99
CA ALA A 332 -34.76 10.07 0.37
C ALA A 332 -35.96 9.76 1.28
N GLY A 333 -35.72 9.48 2.56
CA GLY A 333 -36.76 9.12 3.54
C GLY A 333 -37.18 10.23 4.49
N GLY A 334 -36.36 11.26 4.59
CA GLY A 334 -36.57 12.40 5.48
C GLY A 334 -35.60 12.41 6.68
N LEU A 335 -35.65 13.52 7.43
CA LEU A 335 -34.72 13.75 8.54
C LEU A 335 -34.75 12.60 9.59
N THR A 336 -35.91 12.04 9.85
CA THR A 336 -36.07 10.93 10.80
C THR A 336 -35.27 9.71 10.36
N ASP A 337 -35.36 9.33 9.08
CA ASP A 337 -34.66 8.16 8.55
C ASP A 337 -33.14 8.39 8.51
N GLY A 338 -32.71 9.63 8.20
CA GLY A 338 -31.31 10.02 8.31
C GLY A 338 -30.79 9.92 9.74
N ILE A 339 -31.58 10.36 10.74
CA ILE A 339 -31.21 10.25 12.16
C ILE A 339 -31.17 8.77 12.61
N VAL A 340 -32.13 7.95 12.18
CA VAL A 340 -32.11 6.52 12.49
C VAL A 340 -30.87 5.85 11.92
N LEU A 341 -30.55 6.09 10.65
CA LEU A 341 -29.31 5.59 10.02
C LEU A 341 -28.05 6.07 10.75
N LEU A 342 -28.01 7.34 11.16
CA LEU A 342 -26.89 7.90 11.93
C LEU A 342 -26.72 7.18 13.26
N ILE A 343 -27.80 7.01 14.01
CA ILE A 343 -27.77 6.32 15.31
C ILE A 343 -27.32 4.88 15.14
N VAL A 344 -27.93 4.14 14.19
CA VAL A 344 -27.57 2.73 13.94
C VAL A 344 -26.10 2.62 13.53
N PHE A 345 -25.63 3.52 12.67
CA PHE A 345 -24.25 3.50 12.20
C PHE A 345 -23.25 3.83 13.33
N LEU A 346 -23.58 4.82 14.19
CA LEU A 346 -22.77 5.16 15.36
C LEU A 346 -22.73 4.01 16.36
N VAL A 347 -23.90 3.38 16.67
CA VAL A 347 -23.96 2.22 17.55
C VAL A 347 -23.14 1.07 16.98
N TYR A 348 -23.29 0.79 15.67
CA TYR A 348 -22.49 -0.22 14.98
C TYR A 348 -20.98 0.07 15.10
N THR A 349 -20.55 1.29 14.84
CA THR A 349 -19.14 1.69 14.96
C THR A 349 -18.60 1.50 16.38
N GLN A 350 -19.42 1.75 17.42
CA GLN A 350 -19.03 1.46 18.80
C GLN A 350 -18.90 -0.05 19.05
N VAL A 351 -19.85 -0.85 18.56
CA VAL A 351 -19.77 -2.31 18.67
C VAL A 351 -18.57 -2.84 17.90
N GLU A 352 -18.30 -2.32 16.71
CA GLU A 352 -17.15 -2.68 15.91
C GLU A 352 -15.83 -2.39 16.66
N ASN A 353 -15.66 -1.17 17.14
CA ASN A 353 -14.39 -0.75 17.78
C ASN A 353 -14.16 -1.42 19.13
N HIS A 354 -15.21 -1.68 19.93
CA HIS A 354 -15.07 -2.17 21.30
C HIS A 354 -15.29 -3.69 21.44
N VAL A 355 -15.99 -4.32 20.49
CA VAL A 355 -16.34 -5.75 20.56
C VAL A 355 -15.74 -6.52 19.38
N LEU A 356 -16.07 -6.14 18.13
CA LEU A 356 -15.68 -6.93 16.97
C LEU A 356 -14.17 -6.87 16.74
N ASN A 357 -13.59 -5.68 16.73
CA ASN A 357 -12.16 -5.50 16.50
C ASN A 357 -11.29 -6.22 17.54
N PRO A 358 -11.52 -6.13 18.87
CA PRO A 358 -10.79 -6.91 19.86
C PRO A 358 -10.95 -8.42 19.68
N VAL A 359 -12.13 -8.91 19.35
CA VAL A 359 -12.40 -10.34 19.19
C VAL A 359 -11.74 -10.88 17.91
N VAL A 360 -11.89 -10.17 16.80
CA VAL A 360 -11.45 -10.62 15.47
C VAL A 360 -9.95 -10.38 15.30
N MET A 361 -9.43 -9.25 15.80
CA MET A 361 -8.02 -8.84 15.61
C MET A 361 -7.12 -9.20 16.80
N SER A 362 -7.57 -10.01 17.76
CA SER A 362 -6.83 -10.36 18.99
C SER A 362 -5.43 -10.96 18.73
N ARG A 363 -5.19 -11.50 17.55
CA ARG A 363 -3.91 -12.12 17.14
C ARG A 363 -3.07 -11.24 16.22
N THR A 364 -3.48 -9.98 15.99
CA THR A 364 -2.80 -9.05 15.06
C THR A 364 -1.74 -8.23 15.80
N VAL A 365 -0.72 -7.78 15.09
CA VAL A 365 0.34 -6.92 15.64
C VAL A 365 -0.28 -5.59 16.08
N ARG A 366 0.00 -5.17 17.31
CA ARG A 366 -0.41 -3.85 17.83
C ARG A 366 0.45 -2.78 17.16
N ILE A 367 -0.14 -2.06 16.23
CA ILE A 367 0.48 -0.92 15.53
C ILE A 367 -0.09 0.36 16.16
N SER A 368 0.73 1.39 16.35
CA SER A 368 0.22 2.67 16.84
C SER A 368 -0.70 3.32 15.81
N PRO A 369 -1.78 4.02 16.23
CA PRO A 369 -2.70 4.69 15.30
C PRO A 369 -2.01 5.66 14.34
N LEU A 370 -0.96 6.36 14.81
CA LEU A 370 -0.18 7.25 13.97
C LEU A 370 0.53 6.50 12.83
N LEU A 371 1.16 5.35 13.12
CA LEU A 371 1.81 4.53 12.09
C LEU A 371 0.80 3.96 11.09
N VAL A 372 -0.40 3.59 11.54
CA VAL A 372 -1.48 3.16 10.65
C VAL A 372 -1.88 4.29 9.72
N LEU A 373 -2.11 5.50 10.26
CA LEU A 373 -2.49 6.67 9.46
C LEU A 373 -1.41 7.02 8.42
N LEU A 374 -0.14 7.08 8.84
CA LEU A 374 0.98 7.34 7.92
C LEU A 374 1.09 6.26 6.84
N ALA A 375 0.97 4.99 7.23
CA ALA A 375 1.01 3.88 6.28
C ALA A 375 -0.13 3.99 5.26
N VAL A 376 -1.35 4.30 5.71
CA VAL A 376 -2.53 4.47 4.85
C VAL A 376 -2.33 5.61 3.85
N LEU A 377 -1.86 6.78 4.30
CA LEU A 377 -1.58 7.92 3.43
C LEU A 377 -0.50 7.60 2.40
N ILE A 378 0.63 7.02 2.84
CA ILE A 378 1.73 6.62 1.95
C ILE A 378 1.25 5.52 0.98
N GLY A 379 0.50 4.55 1.48
CA GLY A 379 -0.03 3.46 0.66
C GLY A 379 -1.01 3.93 -0.40
N ALA A 380 -1.89 4.89 -0.05
CA ALA A 380 -2.82 5.51 -0.97
C ALA A 380 -2.08 6.22 -2.12
N GLU A 381 -1.10 7.05 -1.77
CA GLU A 381 -0.33 7.85 -2.72
C GLU A 381 0.52 6.98 -3.65
N LEU A 382 1.27 6.03 -3.07
CA LEU A 382 2.07 5.09 -3.86
C LEU A 382 1.20 4.20 -4.75
N GLY A 383 0.04 3.79 -4.25
CA GLY A 383 -0.92 3.01 -5.02
C GLY A 383 -1.52 3.82 -6.18
N ASP A 384 -1.86 5.08 -5.95
CA ASP A 384 -2.40 5.97 -6.99
C ASP A 384 -1.39 6.19 -8.12
N LEU A 385 -0.12 6.39 -7.79
CA LEU A 385 0.97 6.49 -8.78
C LEU A 385 1.06 5.24 -9.68
N VAL A 386 0.74 4.06 -9.14
CA VAL A 386 0.85 2.79 -9.87
C VAL A 386 -0.39 2.49 -10.69
N GLY A 387 -1.58 2.67 -10.14
CA GLY A 387 -2.84 2.22 -10.74
C GLY A 387 -4.00 3.21 -10.65
N GLY A 388 -3.73 4.51 -10.42
CA GLY A 388 -4.75 5.53 -10.24
C GLY A 388 -5.64 5.21 -9.02
N LEU A 389 -6.87 5.66 -9.04
CA LEU A 389 -7.82 5.49 -7.93
C LEU A 389 -7.92 4.05 -7.42
N PHE A 390 -7.93 3.06 -8.32
CA PHE A 390 -7.96 1.65 -7.94
C PHE A 390 -6.65 1.22 -7.26
N GLY A 391 -5.51 1.66 -7.77
CA GLY A 391 -4.21 1.43 -7.15
C GLY A 391 -4.13 2.08 -5.77
N GLY A 392 -4.62 3.31 -5.60
CA GLY A 392 -4.72 4.01 -4.32
C GLY A 392 -5.55 3.24 -3.31
N PHE A 393 -6.72 2.72 -3.72
CA PHE A 393 -7.56 1.86 -2.89
C PHE A 393 -6.81 0.60 -2.44
N VAL A 394 -6.18 -0.13 -3.37
CA VAL A 394 -5.40 -1.33 -3.06
C VAL A 394 -4.19 -1.00 -2.17
N GLY A 395 -3.49 0.11 -2.45
CA GLY A 395 -2.36 0.57 -1.65
C GLY A 395 -2.76 0.88 -0.20
N THR A 396 -3.91 1.53 0.00
CA THR A 396 -4.50 1.78 1.32
C THR A 396 -4.78 0.48 2.07
N LEU A 397 -5.38 -0.50 1.41
CA LEU A 397 -5.71 -1.79 2.02
C LEU A 397 -4.46 -2.58 2.44
N LEU A 398 -3.40 -2.50 1.63
CA LEU A 398 -2.14 -3.20 1.90
C LEU A 398 -1.24 -2.46 2.89
N ALA A 399 -1.49 -1.18 3.13
CA ALA A 399 -0.66 -0.33 3.97
C ALA A 399 -0.51 -0.87 5.40
N VAL A 400 -1.61 -1.24 6.03
CA VAL A 400 -1.59 -1.75 7.41
C VAL A 400 -0.90 -3.11 7.52
N PRO A 401 -1.21 -4.11 6.69
CA PRO A 401 -0.47 -5.36 6.65
C PRO A 401 1.03 -5.18 6.42
N LEU A 402 1.40 -4.30 5.50
CA LEU A 402 2.79 -4.02 5.18
C LEU A 402 3.51 -3.35 6.37
N ALA A 403 2.89 -2.32 6.97
CA ALA A 403 3.41 -1.65 8.16
C ALA A 403 3.59 -2.63 9.33
N GLY A 404 2.62 -3.54 9.54
CA GLY A 404 2.71 -4.61 10.52
C GLY A 404 3.87 -5.57 10.26
N THR A 405 4.08 -5.93 9.02
CA THR A 405 5.21 -6.77 8.60
C THR A 405 6.54 -6.07 8.85
N ILE A 406 6.67 -4.80 8.44
CA ILE A 406 7.86 -3.98 8.68
C ILE A 406 8.12 -3.87 10.19
N GLN A 407 7.11 -3.59 11.00
CA GLN A 407 7.25 -3.50 12.46
C GLN A 407 7.76 -4.80 13.08
N VAL A 408 7.26 -5.96 12.62
CA VAL A 408 7.75 -7.28 13.10
C VAL A 408 9.23 -7.46 12.76
N VAL A 409 9.62 -7.14 11.51
CA VAL A 409 11.02 -7.24 11.07
C VAL A 409 11.92 -6.30 11.86
N VAL A 410 11.55 -5.02 11.97
CA VAL A 410 12.33 -4.01 12.71
C VAL A 410 12.51 -4.40 14.15
N ARG A 411 11.42 -4.84 14.83
CA ARG A 411 11.50 -5.27 16.23
C ARG A 411 12.42 -6.47 16.44
N GLU A 412 12.42 -7.42 15.49
CA GLU A 412 13.28 -8.59 15.57
C GLU A 412 14.75 -8.24 15.33
N VAL A 413 15.02 -7.34 14.37
CA VAL A 413 16.38 -6.81 14.11
C VAL A 413 16.89 -6.03 15.33
N TRP A 414 16.04 -5.15 15.91
CA TRP A 414 16.42 -4.34 17.07
C TRP A 414 16.75 -5.18 18.30
N ARG A 415 15.98 -6.22 18.58
CA ARG A 415 16.26 -7.15 19.70
C ARG A 415 17.64 -7.80 19.64
N ARG A 416 18.29 -7.79 18.48
CA ARG A 416 19.65 -8.33 18.31
C ARG A 416 20.75 -7.31 18.49
N THR A 417 20.46 -6.04 18.26
CA THR A 417 21.42 -4.95 18.40
C THR A 417 21.48 -4.42 19.83
N ASP A 418 20.58 -4.87 20.70
CA ASP A 418 20.58 -4.48 22.10
C ASP A 418 21.41 -5.48 22.93
N PRO A 419 22.63 -5.10 23.40
CA PRO A 419 23.55 -6.03 24.09
C PRO A 419 23.11 -6.42 25.50
N GLY A 420 21.91 -5.98 25.94
CA GLY A 420 21.44 -6.09 27.33
C GLY A 420 20.13 -6.85 27.55
N SER A 421 19.62 -7.62 26.55
CA SER A 421 18.38 -8.39 26.71
C SER A 421 18.59 -9.88 26.62
#